data_f82e101d7601f2d72746d0946e248165
#
_entry.id   f82e101d7601f2d72746d0946e248165
#
_cell.length_a   1.000
_cell.length_b   1.000
_cell.length_c   1.000
_cell.angle_alpha   90.00
_cell.angle_beta   90.00
_cell.angle_gamma   90.00
#
_symmetry.space_group_name_H-M   'P 1'
#
loop_
_entity.id
_entity.type
_entity.pdbx_description
1 polymer ?
#
loop_
_entity_poly.entity_id
_entity_poly.type
_entity_poly.pdbx_seq_one_letter_code
_entity_poly.pdbx_strand_id
1 'polypeptide(L)'
;MELFNSLIHDTLDLLDAGRPKVWPYRPGMEWTDLGQSELVLQKDAAYELGASGKGSANYVLFTSSAELVNQDQILLYGPDLDEIHGDVDFARIVLLRVGVLDDDTEKVYRILKDIEFAKYHVYPEGYMVRMSPENHREQVRVSRQAIRRGASFRSIGASYIKAYKKDPNVLQATVIFLTAPGFDYAAMKNIAKKSSAVTNTLTHILEGLSTDCSICSLKDVCDEIEGMKELHFGVGAKGAKKD
;
A
#
# COMPACT_ATOMS: atom_id res chain seq x y z
N MET A 1 -3.51 -13.33 8.30
CA MET A 1 -4.13 -12.63 7.13
C MET A 1 -5.49 -11.99 7.47
N GLU A 2 -6.21 -12.43 8.49
CA GLU A 2 -7.52 -11.87 8.86
C GLU A 2 -7.50 -10.39 9.21
N LEU A 3 -6.48 -9.93 9.96
CA LEU A 3 -6.30 -8.50 10.25
C LEU A 3 -6.21 -7.64 8.98
N PHE A 4 -5.48 -8.09 7.97
CA PHE A 4 -5.42 -7.38 6.71
C PHE A 4 -6.75 -7.43 5.94
N ASN A 5 -7.50 -8.54 6.04
CA ASN A 5 -8.82 -8.63 5.42
C ASN A 5 -9.77 -7.58 5.98
N SER A 6 -9.79 -7.40 7.33
CA SER A 6 -10.57 -6.32 7.97
C SER A 6 -10.16 -4.94 7.44
N LEU A 7 -8.85 -4.65 7.33
CA LEU A 7 -8.36 -3.38 6.79
C LEU A 7 -8.70 -3.19 5.30
N ILE A 8 -8.79 -4.29 4.53
CA ILE A 8 -9.26 -4.23 3.14
C ILE A 8 -10.76 -3.86 3.12
N HIS A 9 -11.59 -4.47 3.96
CA HIS A 9 -13.01 -4.10 4.07
C HIS A 9 -13.17 -2.63 4.46
N ASP A 10 -12.47 -2.16 5.51
CA ASP A 10 -12.47 -0.74 5.91
C ASP A 10 -12.07 0.17 4.73
N THR A 11 -11.09 -0.26 3.93
CA THR A 11 -10.67 0.50 2.73
C THR A 11 -11.77 0.55 1.68
N LEU A 12 -12.39 -0.59 1.38
CA LEU A 12 -13.45 -0.67 0.37
C LEU A 12 -14.67 0.14 0.79
N ASP A 13 -15.04 0.13 2.07
CA ASP A 13 -16.13 0.93 2.63
C ASP A 13 -15.88 2.44 2.47
N LEU A 14 -14.63 2.90 2.69
CA LEU A 14 -14.24 4.30 2.43
C LEU A 14 -14.34 4.68 0.94
N LEU A 15 -14.21 3.70 0.04
CA LEU A 15 -14.25 3.91 -1.41
C LEU A 15 -15.64 3.74 -2.00
N ASP A 16 -16.59 3.18 -1.29
CA ASP A 16 -17.96 2.88 -1.78
C ASP A 16 -18.75 4.15 -2.18
N ALA A 17 -18.37 5.30 -1.62
CA ALA A 17 -18.97 6.60 -1.99
C ALA A 17 -18.62 7.04 -3.43
N GLY A 18 -17.66 6.40 -4.08
CA GLY A 18 -17.14 6.78 -5.41
C GLY A 18 -17.35 5.71 -6.47
N ARG A 19 -17.31 6.16 -7.75
CA ARG A 19 -17.29 5.24 -8.89
C ARG A 19 -15.93 5.35 -9.60
N PRO A 20 -15.09 4.30 -9.58
CA PRO A 20 -13.80 4.35 -10.23
C PRO A 20 -13.88 4.18 -11.74
N LYS A 21 -12.92 4.77 -12.45
CA LYS A 21 -12.50 4.28 -13.75
C LYS A 21 -11.73 2.97 -13.49
N VAL A 22 -12.03 1.90 -14.24
CA VAL A 22 -11.46 0.56 -14.02
C VAL A 22 -10.72 0.10 -15.26
N TRP A 23 -9.47 -0.31 -15.11
CA TRP A 23 -8.68 -0.88 -16.21
C TRP A 23 -8.06 -2.21 -15.78
N PRO A 24 -8.47 -3.33 -16.40
CA PRO A 24 -7.75 -4.58 -16.25
C PRO A 24 -6.30 -4.42 -16.75
N TYR A 25 -5.36 -4.93 -15.97
CA TYR A 25 -3.95 -4.92 -16.36
C TYR A 25 -3.69 -5.86 -17.54
N ARG A 26 -2.86 -5.41 -18.47
CA ARG A 26 -2.30 -6.22 -19.55
C ARG A 26 -0.83 -5.86 -19.73
N PRO A 27 0.07 -6.84 -19.92
CA PRO A 27 1.47 -6.56 -20.25
C PRO A 27 1.60 -5.60 -21.44
N GLY A 28 2.52 -4.66 -21.35
CA GLY A 28 2.73 -3.63 -22.38
C GLY A 28 1.97 -2.32 -22.14
N MET A 29 1.17 -2.22 -21.06
CA MET A 29 0.49 -0.97 -20.68
C MET A 29 1.37 -0.04 -19.84
N GLU A 30 2.49 -0.55 -19.35
CA GLU A 30 3.33 0.14 -18.37
C GLU A 30 3.91 1.43 -18.95
N TRP A 31 3.96 2.45 -18.10
CA TRP A 31 4.73 3.65 -18.41
C TRP A 31 6.23 3.36 -18.35
N THR A 32 7.03 4.19 -19.01
CA THR A 32 8.50 4.07 -18.99
C THR A 32 8.99 4.14 -17.56
N ASP A 33 9.70 3.10 -17.11
CA ASP A 33 10.39 3.04 -15.82
C ASP A 33 11.87 3.35 -16.03
N LEU A 34 12.38 4.37 -15.36
CA LEU A 34 13.77 4.81 -15.49
C LEU A 34 14.76 3.96 -14.68
N GLY A 35 14.27 3.06 -13.81
CA GLY A 35 15.09 2.25 -12.92
C GLY A 35 15.79 3.04 -11.80
N GLN A 36 15.60 4.36 -11.76
CA GLN A 36 16.12 5.27 -10.73
C GLN A 36 15.22 6.50 -10.59
N SER A 37 15.29 7.13 -9.41
CA SER A 37 14.51 8.35 -9.16
C SER A 37 14.94 9.48 -10.09
N GLU A 38 13.95 10.11 -10.72
CA GLU A 38 14.12 11.31 -11.56
C GLU A 38 13.77 12.57 -10.77
N LEU A 39 14.53 13.65 -10.99
CA LEU A 39 14.23 14.96 -10.44
C LEU A 39 13.37 15.76 -11.41
N VAL A 40 12.08 15.89 -11.12
CA VAL A 40 11.19 16.82 -11.81
C VAL A 40 11.38 18.22 -11.21
N LEU A 41 12.05 19.11 -11.94
CA LEU A 41 12.29 20.47 -11.50
C LEU A 41 10.97 21.28 -11.43
N GLN A 42 10.92 22.29 -10.58
CA GLN A 42 9.73 23.15 -10.41
C GLN A 42 9.25 23.79 -11.73
N LYS A 43 10.17 24.20 -12.60
CA LYS A 43 9.83 24.77 -13.93
C LYS A 43 9.13 23.80 -14.86
N ASP A 44 9.34 22.48 -14.67
CA ASP A 44 8.76 21.40 -15.50
C ASP A 44 7.52 20.79 -14.84
N ALA A 45 7.29 21.09 -13.55
CA ALA A 45 6.15 20.57 -12.81
C ALA A 45 4.83 21.15 -13.36
N ALA A 46 3.87 20.28 -13.61
CA ALA A 46 2.50 20.68 -13.89
C ALA A 46 1.76 21.03 -12.59
N TYR A 47 1.88 20.15 -11.62
CA TYR A 47 1.25 20.22 -10.29
C TYR A 47 1.88 19.17 -9.36
N GLU A 48 1.47 19.19 -8.08
CA GLU A 48 1.80 18.16 -7.10
C GLU A 48 0.53 17.44 -6.62
N LEU A 49 0.60 16.11 -6.58
CA LEU A 49 -0.39 15.23 -5.95
C LEU A 49 -0.02 15.09 -4.48
N GLY A 50 -0.99 15.17 -3.57
CA GLY A 50 -0.73 15.08 -2.13
C GLY A 50 0.20 16.17 -1.59
N ALA A 51 0.18 17.36 -2.20
CA ALA A 51 0.99 18.54 -1.83
C ALA A 51 0.83 18.92 -0.35
N SER A 52 1.67 19.85 0.12
CA SER A 52 1.50 20.41 1.46
C SER A 52 0.11 21.04 1.61
N GLY A 53 -0.58 20.74 2.71
CA GLY A 53 -1.96 21.18 2.94
C GLY A 53 -3.03 20.35 2.24
N LYS A 54 -2.67 19.38 1.42
CA LYS A 54 -3.59 18.41 0.80
C LYS A 54 -3.67 17.10 1.57
N GLY A 55 -4.81 16.41 1.45
CA GLY A 55 -4.95 15.03 1.89
C GLY A 55 -3.96 14.12 1.17
N SER A 56 -3.35 13.19 1.90
CA SER A 56 -2.47 12.20 1.27
C SER A 56 -2.40 10.93 2.10
N ALA A 57 -2.46 9.76 1.42
CA ALA A 57 -2.27 8.45 2.06
C ALA A 57 -1.55 7.49 1.11
N ASN A 58 -0.74 6.60 1.69
CA ASN A 58 -0.09 5.50 0.96
C ASN A 58 -0.01 4.26 1.83
N TYR A 59 -0.50 3.14 1.34
CA TYR A 59 -0.37 1.85 2.02
C TYR A 59 -0.55 0.66 1.09
N VAL A 60 -0.09 -0.49 1.57
CA VAL A 60 -0.22 -1.79 0.91
C VAL A 60 -0.92 -2.73 1.89
N LEU A 61 -1.89 -3.49 1.42
CA LEU A 61 -2.60 -4.50 2.19
C LEU A 61 -2.50 -5.85 1.48
N PHE A 62 -2.50 -6.91 2.28
CA PHE A 62 -2.31 -8.27 1.79
C PHE A 62 -3.53 -9.13 2.12
N THR A 63 -3.83 -10.08 1.23
CA THR A 63 -4.87 -11.08 1.48
C THR A 63 -4.50 -12.39 0.79
N SER A 64 -4.99 -13.50 1.29
CA SER A 64 -5.01 -14.78 0.57
C SER A 64 -6.37 -15.01 -0.13
N SER A 65 -7.38 -14.18 0.16
CA SER A 65 -8.74 -14.33 -0.37
C SER A 65 -8.85 -13.87 -1.82
N ALA A 66 -9.32 -14.76 -2.68
CA ALA A 66 -9.67 -14.44 -4.05
C ALA A 66 -10.98 -13.63 -4.17
N GLU A 67 -11.78 -13.55 -3.12
CA GLU A 67 -12.99 -12.73 -3.10
C GLU A 67 -12.66 -11.25 -2.96
N LEU A 68 -11.59 -10.93 -2.21
CA LEU A 68 -11.16 -9.55 -1.98
C LEU A 68 -10.29 -9.00 -3.10
N VAL A 69 -9.39 -9.83 -3.67
CA VAL A 69 -8.53 -9.44 -4.79
C VAL A 69 -8.49 -10.57 -5.80
N ASN A 70 -9.27 -10.43 -6.87
CA ASN A 70 -9.50 -11.48 -7.87
C ASN A 70 -8.84 -11.27 -9.22
N GLN A 71 -8.30 -10.06 -9.48
CA GLN A 71 -7.68 -9.74 -10.76
C GLN A 71 -6.63 -8.65 -10.64
N ASP A 72 -5.72 -8.61 -11.62
CA ASP A 72 -4.77 -7.51 -11.79
C ASP A 72 -5.50 -6.34 -12.44
N GLN A 73 -5.62 -5.20 -11.74
CA GLN A 73 -6.36 -4.04 -12.24
C GLN A 73 -5.89 -2.72 -11.64
N ILE A 74 -6.20 -1.65 -12.33
CA ILE A 74 -6.01 -0.29 -11.87
C ILE A 74 -7.38 0.36 -11.67
N LEU A 75 -7.57 1.00 -10.53
CA LEU A 75 -8.75 1.78 -10.20
C LEU A 75 -8.37 3.24 -10.01
N LEU A 76 -9.14 4.15 -10.60
CA LEU A 76 -8.96 5.59 -10.41
C LEU A 76 -10.26 6.23 -9.94
N TYR A 77 -10.23 6.82 -8.77
CA TYR A 77 -11.30 7.64 -8.21
C TYR A 77 -10.94 9.11 -8.40
N GLY A 78 -11.49 9.73 -9.45
CA GLY A 78 -11.30 11.13 -9.78
C GLY A 78 -10.67 11.38 -11.14
N PRO A 79 -10.12 12.59 -11.36
CA PRO A 79 -9.49 12.98 -12.62
C PRO A 79 -8.17 12.24 -12.87
N ASP A 80 -7.86 11.96 -14.15
CA ASP A 80 -6.56 11.42 -14.59
C ASP A 80 -5.54 12.56 -14.71
N LEU A 81 -4.27 12.23 -14.95
CA LEU A 81 -3.16 13.19 -14.92
C LEU A 81 -3.33 14.36 -15.90
N ASP A 82 -3.95 14.15 -17.04
CA ASP A 82 -4.21 15.20 -18.04
C ASP A 82 -5.44 16.07 -17.71
N GLU A 83 -6.30 15.60 -16.82
CA GLU A 83 -7.50 16.28 -16.35
C GLU A 83 -7.23 17.19 -15.12
N ILE A 84 -6.06 17.04 -14.48
CA ILE A 84 -5.69 17.80 -13.26
C ILE A 84 -5.00 19.12 -13.63
N HIS A 85 -5.49 20.22 -13.06
CA HIS A 85 -5.00 21.57 -13.37
C HIS A 85 -4.33 22.31 -12.20
N GLY A 86 -4.09 21.63 -11.08
CA GLY A 86 -3.44 22.20 -9.89
C GLY A 86 -3.22 21.15 -8.83
N ASP A 87 -2.71 21.53 -7.68
CA ASP A 87 -2.43 20.60 -6.60
C ASP A 87 -3.72 20.01 -6.02
N VAL A 88 -3.76 18.67 -5.91
CA VAL A 88 -4.91 17.91 -5.44
C VAL A 88 -4.55 16.97 -4.28
N ASP A 89 -5.58 16.53 -3.57
CA ASP A 89 -5.46 15.40 -2.66
C ASP A 89 -5.03 14.14 -3.42
N PHE A 90 -4.34 13.22 -2.75
CA PHE A 90 -3.84 12.03 -3.41
C PHE A 90 -3.73 10.84 -2.46
N ALA A 91 -4.19 9.69 -2.89
CA ALA A 91 -3.79 8.43 -2.27
C ALA A 91 -3.42 7.38 -3.31
N ARG A 92 -2.45 6.55 -2.96
CA ARG A 92 -2.14 5.31 -3.65
C ARG A 92 -2.28 4.15 -2.68
N ILE A 93 -3.22 3.28 -2.97
CA ILE A 93 -3.52 2.09 -2.18
C ILE A 93 -3.25 0.88 -3.06
N VAL A 94 -2.59 -0.13 -2.50
CA VAL A 94 -2.33 -1.37 -3.23
C VAL A 94 -2.88 -2.54 -2.42
N LEU A 95 -3.75 -3.32 -3.06
CA LEU A 95 -4.28 -4.55 -2.50
C LEU A 95 -3.62 -5.72 -3.23
N LEU A 96 -2.96 -6.60 -2.48
CA LEU A 96 -2.21 -7.72 -3.03
C LEU A 96 -2.80 -9.04 -2.55
N ARG A 97 -3.16 -9.91 -3.51
CA ARG A 97 -3.39 -11.31 -3.20
C ARG A 97 -2.06 -12.05 -3.26
N VAL A 98 -1.71 -12.65 -2.14
CA VAL A 98 -0.52 -13.49 -2.03
C VAL A 98 -0.91 -14.96 -1.92
N GLY A 99 -0.02 -15.85 -2.33
CA GLY A 99 -0.20 -17.30 -2.17
C GLY A 99 -0.33 -17.68 -0.70
N VAL A 100 -0.67 -18.93 -0.45
CA VAL A 100 -0.63 -19.48 0.90
C VAL A 100 0.83 -19.45 1.35
N LEU A 101 1.10 -18.60 2.33
CA LEU A 101 2.42 -18.47 2.92
C LEU A 101 2.61 -19.60 3.95
N ASP A 102 3.84 -20.07 4.08
CA ASP A 102 4.27 -21.14 4.98
C ASP A 102 3.86 -20.83 6.44
N ASP A 103 3.82 -21.87 7.29
CA ASP A 103 3.54 -21.70 8.74
C ASP A 103 4.71 -21.03 9.49
N ASP A 104 5.86 -20.88 8.84
CA ASP A 104 7.02 -20.16 9.37
C ASP A 104 6.78 -18.64 9.36
N THR A 105 6.48 -18.10 10.53
CA THR A 105 6.16 -16.69 10.73
C THR A 105 7.30 -15.75 10.28
N GLU A 106 8.56 -16.15 10.46
CA GLU A 106 9.72 -15.34 10.05
C GLU A 106 9.82 -15.24 8.53
N LYS A 107 9.62 -16.36 7.86
CA LYS A 107 9.63 -16.41 6.40
C LYS A 107 8.48 -15.60 5.80
N VAL A 108 7.29 -15.74 6.36
CA VAL A 108 6.11 -14.94 5.97
C VAL A 108 6.37 -13.45 6.12
N TYR A 109 6.89 -13.03 7.26
CA TYR A 109 7.23 -11.64 7.50
C TYR A 109 8.21 -11.09 6.47
N ARG A 110 9.31 -11.80 6.20
CA ARG A 110 10.31 -11.38 5.21
C ARG A 110 9.69 -11.23 3.83
N ILE A 111 8.87 -12.19 3.40
CA ILE A 111 8.16 -12.13 2.11
C ILE A 111 7.27 -10.89 2.04
N LEU A 112 6.42 -10.65 3.05
CA LEU A 112 5.51 -9.49 3.04
C LEU A 112 6.28 -8.16 3.03
N LYS A 113 7.39 -8.08 3.78
CA LYS A 113 8.24 -6.89 3.82
C LYS A 113 8.94 -6.63 2.48
N ASP A 114 9.48 -7.67 1.85
CA ASP A 114 10.13 -7.56 0.53
C ASP A 114 9.11 -7.13 -0.54
N ILE A 115 7.91 -7.70 -0.52
CA ILE A 115 6.82 -7.29 -1.41
C ILE A 115 6.43 -5.82 -1.15
N GLU A 116 6.24 -5.42 0.11
CA GLU A 116 5.92 -4.03 0.45
C GLU A 116 7.02 -3.06 -0.03
N PHE A 117 8.27 -3.48 0.04
CA PHE A 117 9.41 -2.67 -0.36
C PHE A 117 9.44 -2.39 -1.86
N ALA A 118 8.80 -3.21 -2.69
CA ALA A 118 8.70 -3.01 -4.14
C ALA A 118 8.13 -1.62 -4.51
N LYS A 119 7.27 -1.03 -3.66
CA LYS A 119 6.72 0.33 -3.87
C LYS A 119 7.77 1.43 -3.99
N TYR A 120 8.97 1.23 -3.42
CA TYR A 120 10.07 2.19 -3.46
C TYR A 120 10.98 2.03 -4.70
N HIS A 121 10.74 1.01 -5.54
CA HIS A 121 11.55 0.66 -6.69
C HIS A 121 10.77 0.76 -8.01
N VAL A 122 9.78 1.62 -8.07
CA VAL A 122 9.05 1.97 -9.29
C VAL A 122 9.29 3.44 -9.57
N TYR A 123 9.90 3.74 -10.70
CA TYR A 123 10.37 5.07 -11.07
C TYR A 123 9.78 5.51 -12.43
N PRO A 124 8.47 5.81 -12.49
CA PRO A 124 7.84 6.21 -13.74
C PRO A 124 8.40 7.55 -14.21
N GLU A 125 8.80 7.64 -15.47
CA GLU A 125 9.36 8.86 -16.06
C GLU A 125 8.43 10.06 -15.88
N GLY A 126 8.98 11.18 -15.37
CA GLY A 126 8.23 12.39 -15.11
C GLY A 126 7.21 12.33 -13.95
N TYR A 127 7.32 11.31 -13.11
CA TYR A 127 6.44 11.06 -11.96
C TYR A 127 7.30 10.90 -10.69
N MET A 128 7.78 12.03 -10.16
CA MET A 128 8.71 12.06 -9.03
C MET A 128 7.98 11.82 -7.71
N VAL A 129 8.15 10.65 -7.15
CA VAL A 129 7.52 10.23 -5.88
C VAL A 129 8.38 10.59 -4.68
N ARG A 130 7.74 11.15 -3.64
CA ARG A 130 8.31 11.35 -2.31
C ARG A 130 7.39 10.70 -1.29
N MET A 131 7.90 9.71 -0.59
CA MET A 131 7.16 9.02 0.47
C MET A 131 7.68 9.41 1.84
N SER A 132 6.76 9.58 2.79
CA SER A 132 7.08 9.70 4.22
C SER A 132 6.49 8.47 4.93
N PRO A 133 7.31 7.45 5.22
CA PRO A 133 6.84 6.21 5.86
C PRO A 133 6.16 6.47 7.21
N GLU A 134 6.75 7.34 8.05
CA GLU A 134 6.22 7.66 9.37
C GLU A 134 4.82 8.31 9.34
N ASN A 135 4.56 9.11 8.30
CA ASN A 135 3.29 9.83 8.15
C ASN A 135 2.34 9.17 7.16
N HIS A 136 2.72 8.05 6.57
CA HIS A 136 1.96 7.35 5.52
C HIS A 136 1.49 8.29 4.41
N ARG A 137 2.34 9.26 4.06
CA ARG A 137 2.08 10.24 3.00
C ARG A 137 2.86 9.90 1.75
N GLU A 138 2.25 10.21 0.63
CA GLU A 138 2.90 10.22 -0.66
C GLU A 138 2.64 11.56 -1.34
N GLN A 139 3.71 12.20 -1.79
CA GLN A 139 3.66 13.39 -2.64
C GLN A 139 4.26 13.03 -3.99
N VAL A 140 3.62 13.48 -5.04
CA VAL A 140 4.13 13.25 -6.39
C VAL A 140 4.17 14.54 -7.15
N ARG A 141 5.35 14.88 -7.67
CA ARG A 141 5.49 15.97 -8.63
C ARG A 141 5.41 15.41 -10.04
N VAL A 142 4.45 15.90 -10.83
CA VAL A 142 4.17 15.42 -12.18
C VAL A 142 4.72 16.38 -13.21
N SER A 143 5.49 15.85 -14.19
CA SER A 143 6.08 16.61 -15.29
C SER A 143 5.03 16.96 -16.36
N ARG A 144 5.04 18.21 -16.83
CA ARG A 144 4.25 18.61 -18.00
C ARG A 144 4.61 17.82 -19.25
N GLN A 145 5.88 17.48 -19.39
CA GLN A 145 6.33 16.70 -20.55
C GLN A 145 5.79 15.26 -20.51
N ALA A 146 5.79 14.64 -19.32
CA ALA A 146 5.22 13.29 -19.18
C ALA A 146 3.72 13.26 -19.54
N ILE A 147 2.94 14.25 -19.04
CA ILE A 147 1.51 14.39 -19.39
C ILE A 147 1.33 14.52 -20.92
N ARG A 148 2.10 15.38 -21.57
CA ARG A 148 2.01 15.58 -23.03
C ARG A 148 2.37 14.31 -23.82
N ARG A 149 3.19 13.44 -23.27
CA ARG A 149 3.55 12.13 -23.84
C ARG A 149 2.55 11.02 -23.53
N GLY A 150 1.50 11.32 -22.77
CA GLY A 150 0.40 10.40 -22.48
C GLY A 150 0.57 9.61 -21.18
N ALA A 151 1.38 10.09 -20.23
CA ALA A 151 1.38 9.53 -18.88
C ALA A 151 -0.02 9.58 -18.29
N SER A 152 -0.46 8.49 -17.66
CA SER A 152 -1.78 8.35 -17.05
C SER A 152 -1.71 7.43 -15.83
N PHE A 153 -2.67 7.52 -14.93
CA PHE A 153 -2.74 6.57 -13.81
C PHE A 153 -2.91 5.13 -14.28
N ARG A 154 -3.53 4.92 -15.43
CA ARG A 154 -3.60 3.59 -16.07
C ARG A 154 -2.19 3.03 -16.34
N SER A 155 -1.33 3.77 -17.00
CA SER A 155 0.01 3.30 -17.36
C SER A 155 0.97 3.25 -16.16
N ILE A 156 0.88 4.22 -15.26
CA ILE A 156 1.66 4.24 -14.01
C ILE A 156 1.24 3.09 -13.09
N GLY A 157 -0.06 2.84 -12.93
CA GLY A 157 -0.57 1.72 -12.14
C GLY A 157 -0.13 0.37 -12.70
N ALA A 158 -0.07 0.25 -14.03
CA ALA A 158 0.48 -0.94 -14.69
C ALA A 158 1.95 -1.17 -14.34
N SER A 159 2.77 -0.10 -14.23
CA SER A 159 4.17 -0.22 -13.80
C SER A 159 4.28 -0.74 -12.36
N TYR A 160 3.40 -0.29 -11.45
CA TYR A 160 3.33 -0.82 -10.09
C TYR A 160 2.91 -2.30 -10.06
N ILE A 161 1.87 -2.70 -10.78
CA ILE A 161 1.44 -4.11 -10.87
C ILE A 161 2.59 -4.98 -11.36
N LYS A 162 3.27 -4.58 -12.44
CA LYS A 162 4.43 -5.29 -12.96
C LYS A 162 5.55 -5.43 -11.93
N ALA A 163 5.81 -4.39 -11.14
CA ALA A 163 6.83 -4.42 -10.11
C ALA A 163 6.48 -5.43 -8.99
N TYR A 164 5.25 -5.39 -8.48
CA TYR A 164 4.79 -6.35 -7.46
C TYR A 164 4.79 -7.79 -7.97
N LYS A 165 4.40 -8.01 -9.21
CA LYS A 165 4.37 -9.35 -9.83
C LYS A 165 5.75 -9.93 -10.17
N LYS A 166 6.84 -9.22 -9.92
CA LYS A 166 8.19 -9.81 -9.92
C LYS A 166 8.38 -10.80 -8.78
N ASP A 167 7.67 -10.62 -7.65
CA ASP A 167 7.67 -11.58 -6.57
C ASP A 167 6.70 -12.73 -6.89
N PRO A 168 7.18 -14.00 -6.89
CA PRO A 168 6.35 -15.15 -7.24
C PRO A 168 5.20 -15.41 -6.27
N ASN A 169 5.27 -14.87 -5.05
CA ASN A 169 4.20 -15.00 -4.07
C ASN A 169 3.01 -14.06 -4.37
N VAL A 170 3.19 -13.04 -5.21
CA VAL A 170 2.10 -12.12 -5.59
C VAL A 170 1.29 -12.73 -6.73
N LEU A 171 0.09 -13.18 -6.41
CA LEU A 171 -0.84 -13.79 -7.36
C LEU A 171 -1.62 -12.74 -8.15
N GLN A 172 -2.13 -11.70 -7.46
CA GLN A 172 -2.86 -10.59 -8.07
C GLN A 172 -2.60 -9.28 -7.34
N ALA A 173 -2.74 -8.18 -8.08
CA ALA A 173 -2.53 -6.84 -7.58
C ALA A 173 -3.60 -5.87 -8.09
N THR A 174 -4.28 -5.18 -7.19
CA THR A 174 -5.16 -4.06 -7.49
C THR A 174 -4.46 -2.78 -7.02
N VAL A 175 -4.18 -1.87 -7.95
CA VAL A 175 -3.61 -0.54 -7.64
C VAL A 175 -4.71 0.50 -7.75
N ILE A 176 -4.91 1.25 -6.68
CA ILE A 176 -5.98 2.24 -6.53
C ILE A 176 -5.35 3.62 -6.39
N PHE A 177 -5.80 4.55 -7.22
CA PHE A 177 -5.47 5.96 -7.12
C PHE A 177 -6.70 6.79 -6.77
N LEU A 178 -6.52 7.75 -5.88
CA LEU A 178 -7.55 8.72 -5.50
C LEU A 178 -7.03 10.13 -5.77
N THR A 179 -7.77 10.86 -6.56
CA THR A 179 -7.50 12.27 -6.91
C THR A 179 -8.76 13.14 -6.75
N ALA A 180 -9.92 12.51 -6.53
CA ALA A 180 -11.16 13.22 -6.26
C ALA A 180 -11.15 13.82 -4.85
N PRO A 181 -11.76 14.99 -4.66
CA PRO A 181 -12.00 15.54 -3.33
C PRO A 181 -13.07 14.74 -2.57
N GLY A 182 -13.09 14.91 -1.24
CA GLY A 182 -14.18 14.40 -0.39
C GLY A 182 -13.96 13.01 0.21
N PHE A 183 -12.85 12.35 -0.08
CA PHE A 183 -12.46 11.13 0.61
C PHE A 183 -11.86 11.43 1.99
N ASP A 184 -12.06 10.51 2.94
CA ASP A 184 -11.49 10.62 4.29
C ASP A 184 -10.03 10.12 4.32
N TYR A 185 -9.10 11.00 3.94
CA TYR A 185 -7.66 10.73 3.99
C TYR A 185 -7.14 10.51 5.42
N ALA A 186 -7.84 11.02 6.46
CA ALA A 186 -7.47 10.77 7.84
C ALA A 186 -7.78 9.33 8.25
N ALA A 187 -8.97 8.83 7.89
CA ALA A 187 -9.32 7.43 8.07
C ALA A 187 -8.38 6.50 7.30
N MET A 188 -8.03 6.82 6.04
CA MET A 188 -7.05 6.07 5.25
C MET A 188 -5.68 6.00 5.92
N LYS A 189 -5.20 7.11 6.52
CA LYS A 189 -3.96 7.10 7.29
C LYS A 189 -4.04 6.23 8.54
N ASN A 190 -5.20 6.15 9.17
CA ASN A 190 -5.37 5.26 10.32
C ASN A 190 -5.30 3.79 9.89
N ILE A 191 -5.87 3.44 8.73
CA ILE A 191 -5.70 2.10 8.13
C ILE A 191 -4.21 1.84 7.86
N ALA A 192 -3.51 2.79 7.24
CA ALA A 192 -2.08 2.68 6.96
C ALA A 192 -1.24 2.46 8.22
N LYS A 193 -1.55 3.19 9.31
CA LYS A 193 -0.90 3.00 10.63
C LYS A 193 -1.16 1.60 11.20
N LYS A 194 -2.40 1.13 11.16
CA LYS A 194 -2.74 -0.23 11.60
C LYS A 194 -2.00 -1.28 10.78
N SER A 195 -1.95 -1.15 9.45
CA SER A 195 -1.20 -2.05 8.58
C SER A 195 0.28 -2.11 8.95
N SER A 196 0.92 -0.94 9.14
CA SER A 196 2.32 -0.88 9.57
C SER A 196 2.52 -1.43 10.99
N ALA A 197 1.55 -1.23 11.90
CA ALA A 197 1.60 -1.80 13.24
C ALA A 197 1.60 -3.34 13.20
N VAL A 198 0.78 -3.95 12.35
CA VAL A 198 0.79 -5.42 12.15
C VAL A 198 2.18 -5.89 11.72
N THR A 199 2.78 -5.26 10.72
CA THR A 199 4.11 -5.62 10.24
C THR A 199 5.18 -5.41 11.32
N ASN A 200 5.14 -4.29 12.04
CA ASN A 200 6.09 -3.98 13.12
C ASN A 200 5.95 -4.95 14.30
N THR A 201 4.72 -5.35 14.64
CA THR A 201 4.48 -6.33 15.70
C THR A 201 5.10 -7.69 15.36
N LEU A 202 4.97 -8.13 14.10
CA LEU A 202 5.63 -9.34 13.64
C LEU A 202 7.16 -9.23 13.76
N THR A 203 7.75 -8.06 13.48
CA THR A 203 9.18 -7.80 13.70
C THR A 203 9.56 -7.98 15.17
N HIS A 204 8.82 -7.34 16.08
CA HIS A 204 9.10 -7.41 17.53
C HIS A 204 9.03 -8.84 18.07
N ILE A 205 8.04 -9.62 17.63
CA ILE A 205 7.90 -11.02 18.01
C ILE A 205 9.09 -11.86 17.51
N LEU A 206 9.55 -11.62 16.28
CA LEU A 206 10.62 -12.39 15.65
C LEU A 206 12.00 -12.04 16.19
N GLU A 207 12.25 -10.76 16.50
CA GLU A 207 13.53 -10.29 17.04
C GLU A 207 13.67 -10.56 18.54
N GLY A 208 12.64 -11.10 19.19
CA GLY A 208 12.67 -11.39 20.64
C GLY A 208 12.89 -10.15 21.49
N LEU A 209 12.50 -8.97 20.97
CA LEU A 209 12.68 -7.71 21.69
C LEU A 209 11.81 -7.70 22.94
N SER A 210 12.45 -7.80 24.11
CA SER A 210 11.78 -7.66 25.40
C SER A 210 11.40 -6.19 25.62
N THR A 211 10.24 -5.81 25.16
CA THR A 211 9.65 -4.51 25.47
C THR A 211 8.72 -4.65 26.66
N ASP A 212 8.67 -3.63 27.51
CA ASP A 212 7.65 -3.55 28.55
C ASP A 212 6.28 -3.40 27.88
N CYS A 213 5.54 -4.51 27.84
CA CYS A 213 4.23 -4.56 27.19
C CYS A 213 3.21 -3.59 27.78
N SER A 214 3.42 -3.13 29.03
CA SER A 214 2.49 -2.23 29.70
C SER A 214 2.46 -0.82 29.11
N ILE A 215 3.56 -0.41 28.44
CA ILE A 215 3.73 0.92 27.82
C ILE A 215 3.91 0.85 26.30
N CYS A 216 3.84 -0.34 25.72
CA CYS A 216 4.06 -0.54 24.30
C CYS A 216 2.86 -0.06 23.48
N SER A 217 3.10 0.80 22.50
CA SER A 217 2.06 1.29 21.58
C SER A 217 1.50 0.23 20.63
N LEU A 218 2.12 -0.95 20.56
CA LEU A 218 1.71 -2.09 19.73
C LEU A 218 0.94 -3.16 20.54
N LYS A 219 0.72 -2.93 21.83
CA LYS A 219 0.12 -3.93 22.74
C LYS A 219 -1.21 -4.48 22.20
N ASP A 220 -2.13 -3.59 21.80
CA ASP A 220 -3.45 -4.00 21.35
C ASP A 220 -3.38 -4.88 20.08
N VAL A 221 -2.45 -4.58 19.16
CA VAL A 221 -2.21 -5.37 17.95
C VAL A 221 -1.54 -6.70 18.28
N CYS A 222 -0.60 -6.72 19.24
CA CYS A 222 0.03 -7.96 19.72
C CYS A 222 -1.00 -8.88 20.37
N ASP A 223 -1.84 -8.35 21.25
CA ASP A 223 -2.87 -9.13 21.95
C ASP A 223 -3.86 -9.74 20.93
N GLU A 224 -4.21 -9.01 19.87
CA GLU A 224 -5.08 -9.50 18.79
C GLU A 224 -4.39 -10.60 17.95
N ILE A 225 -3.11 -10.44 17.63
CA ILE A 225 -2.33 -11.46 16.89
C ILE A 225 -2.14 -12.72 17.73
N GLU A 226 -1.84 -12.60 19.03
CA GLU A 226 -1.69 -13.74 19.93
C GLU A 226 -3.03 -14.47 20.13
N GLY A 227 -4.13 -13.73 20.31
CA GLY A 227 -5.48 -14.30 20.41
C GLY A 227 -5.88 -15.07 19.16
N MET A 228 -5.52 -14.60 17.98
CA MET A 228 -5.76 -15.33 16.73
C MET A 228 -4.90 -16.59 16.61
N LYS A 229 -3.66 -16.58 17.07
CA LYS A 229 -2.81 -17.78 17.12
C LYS A 229 -3.41 -18.85 18.03
N GLU A 230 -3.91 -18.48 19.21
CA GLU A 230 -4.58 -19.42 20.12
C GLU A 230 -5.83 -20.02 19.50
N LEU A 231 -6.63 -19.24 18.78
CA LEU A 231 -7.85 -19.70 18.11
C LEU A 231 -7.56 -20.64 16.92
N HIS A 232 -6.49 -20.38 16.15
CA HIS A 232 -6.21 -21.14 14.93
C HIS A 232 -5.30 -22.34 15.14
N PHE A 233 -4.39 -22.28 16.11
CA PHE A 233 -3.38 -23.32 16.30
C PHE A 233 -3.57 -24.15 17.57
N GLY A 234 -4.55 -23.82 18.42
CA GLY A 234 -4.84 -24.58 19.65
C GLY A 234 -3.66 -24.64 20.63
N VAL A 235 -2.68 -23.79 20.49
CA VAL A 235 -1.49 -23.74 21.34
C VAL A 235 -1.79 -22.78 22.48
N GLY A 236 -2.34 -23.34 23.55
CA GLY A 236 -2.43 -22.61 24.81
C GLY A 236 -1.05 -22.17 25.27
N ALA A 237 -0.86 -20.88 25.44
CA ALA A 237 0.31 -20.30 26.07
C ALA A 237 0.48 -20.88 27.48
N LYS A 238 1.16 -22.01 27.62
CA LYS A 238 1.63 -22.50 28.90
C LYS A 238 3.01 -21.95 29.20
N GLY A 239 3.00 -20.84 29.93
CA GLY A 239 3.89 -20.66 31.03
C GLY A 239 5.35 -20.43 30.71
N ALA A 240 5.74 -19.20 30.48
CA ALA A 240 6.99 -18.74 31.04
C ALA A 240 6.82 -18.64 32.55
N LYS A 241 7.04 -19.74 33.28
CA LYS A 241 7.33 -19.68 34.71
C LYS A 241 8.79 -19.28 34.88
N LYS A 242 8.93 -18.18 35.61
CA LYS A 242 10.13 -17.77 36.32
C LYS A 242 10.78 -18.95 37.05
N ASP A 243 12.08 -19.02 36.97
CA ASP A 243 12.95 -19.21 38.12
C ASP A 243 14.15 -18.28 37.99
#